data_09ab6cb3a1061458e1e9dbe2143984f2
#
_entry.id   09ab6cb3a1061458e1e9dbe2143984f2
#
_cell.length_a   1.000
_cell.length_b   1.000
_cell.length_c   1.000
_cell.angle_alpha   90.00
_cell.angle_beta   90.00
_cell.angle_gamma   90.00
#
_symmetry.space_group_name_H-M   'P 1'
#
loop_
_entity.id
_entity.type
_entity.pdbx_description
1 polymer ?
#
loop_
_entity_poly.entity_id
_entity_poly.type
_entity_poly.pdbx_seq_one_letter_code
_entity_poly.pdbx_strand_id
1 'polypeptide(L)'
;MSYENYPETEQPKRKRPAKKITPQRLKNIGLYSLKRFESSVENLRLVLQKRVNQYAKENPEFNKQEAYQWVENVLTEFEKLHYLDDDRFTEIKVRHYLSIGKPARYIQNKLREKGIANAQITEMLEDLDYNPREMALKLAKRKKIGPFRSDEEARKLNRQKDMATLIRAGFDYDVVSEIMEIDFIADDKDDDL
;
A
#
# COMPACT_ATOMS: atom_id res chain seq x y z
N MET A 1 -39.48 -28.14 -35.85
CA MET A 1 -39.01 -26.76 -36.14
C MET A 1 -38.00 -26.40 -35.09
N SER A 2 -36.71 -26.49 -35.41
CA SER A 2 -35.58 -26.24 -34.49
C SER A 2 -35.22 -24.75 -34.60
N TYR A 3 -35.28 -24.03 -33.49
CA TYR A 3 -34.83 -22.65 -33.43
C TYR A 3 -33.31 -22.69 -33.30
N GLU A 4 -32.59 -22.29 -34.32
CA GLU A 4 -31.15 -22.07 -34.32
C GLU A 4 -30.85 -20.85 -33.44
N ASN A 5 -30.11 -21.10 -32.37
CA ASN A 5 -29.62 -20.08 -31.44
C ASN A 5 -28.40 -19.40 -32.08
N TYR A 6 -28.59 -18.25 -32.72
CA TYR A 6 -27.50 -17.43 -33.22
C TYR A 6 -26.74 -16.83 -32.01
N PRO A 7 -25.43 -16.99 -31.90
CA PRO A 7 -24.65 -16.31 -30.84
C PRO A 7 -24.69 -14.80 -31.09
N GLU A 8 -25.21 -14.04 -30.12
CA GLU A 8 -25.08 -12.58 -30.11
C GLU A 8 -23.57 -12.22 -30.16
N THR A 9 -23.14 -11.69 -31.30
CA THR A 9 -21.79 -11.12 -31.43
C THR A 9 -21.72 -9.87 -30.57
N GLU A 10 -21.09 -9.99 -29.37
CA GLU A 10 -20.74 -8.84 -28.54
C GLU A 10 -19.91 -7.86 -29.38
N GLN A 11 -20.51 -6.75 -29.78
CA GLN A 11 -19.79 -5.68 -30.45
C GLN A 11 -18.74 -5.13 -29.51
N PRO A 12 -17.46 -5.03 -29.91
CA PRO A 12 -16.41 -4.50 -29.06
C PRO A 12 -16.76 -3.07 -28.62
N LYS A 13 -16.93 -2.86 -27.32
CA LYS A 13 -17.23 -1.53 -26.74
C LYS A 13 -16.22 -0.53 -27.28
N ARG A 14 -16.65 0.41 -28.13
CA ARG A 14 -15.79 1.48 -28.69
C ARG A 14 -15.10 2.20 -27.56
N LYS A 15 -13.79 2.09 -27.48
CA LYS A 15 -12.97 2.84 -26.50
C LYS A 15 -13.17 4.33 -26.77
N ARG A 16 -13.66 5.07 -25.76
CA ARG A 16 -13.75 6.52 -25.88
C ARG A 16 -12.35 7.09 -26.09
N PRO A 17 -12.13 8.00 -27.05
CA PRO A 17 -10.81 8.60 -27.29
C PRO A 17 -10.29 9.27 -26.01
N ALA A 18 -8.99 9.18 -25.80
CA ALA A 18 -8.36 9.81 -24.65
C ALA A 18 -8.57 11.33 -24.73
N LYS A 19 -9.07 11.91 -23.65
CA LYS A 19 -9.29 13.36 -23.60
C LYS A 19 -7.95 14.09 -23.65
N LYS A 20 -7.83 15.19 -24.38
CA LYS A 20 -6.62 16.00 -24.55
C LYS A 20 -5.96 16.32 -23.21
N ILE A 21 -4.67 16.07 -23.09
CA ILE A 21 -3.85 16.44 -21.92
C ILE A 21 -3.44 17.92 -22.03
N THR A 22 -3.66 18.65 -20.94
CA THR A 22 -3.27 20.04 -20.74
C THR A 22 -2.84 20.23 -19.29
N PRO A 23 -2.07 21.29 -18.93
CA PRO A 23 -1.72 21.59 -17.55
C PRO A 23 -2.94 21.63 -16.62
N GLN A 24 -3.99 22.33 -17.01
CA GLN A 24 -5.23 22.43 -16.22
C GLN A 24 -5.90 21.08 -16.02
N ARG A 25 -5.87 20.21 -17.04
CA ARG A 25 -6.44 18.87 -16.91
C ARG A 25 -5.63 17.98 -15.97
N LEU A 26 -4.29 18.06 -16.00
CA LEU A 26 -3.43 17.34 -15.05
C LEU A 26 -3.70 17.81 -13.62
N LYS A 27 -3.81 19.11 -13.40
CA LYS A 27 -4.20 19.69 -12.10
C LYS A 27 -5.56 19.14 -11.61
N ASN A 28 -6.57 19.12 -12.46
CA ASN A 28 -7.89 18.59 -12.11
C ASN A 28 -7.86 17.07 -11.80
N ILE A 29 -7.05 16.30 -12.52
CA ILE A 29 -6.84 14.87 -12.24
C ILE A 29 -6.17 14.69 -10.87
N GLY A 30 -5.13 15.48 -10.57
CA GLY A 30 -4.44 15.46 -9.29
C GLY A 30 -5.36 15.79 -8.13
N LEU A 31 -6.10 16.90 -8.21
CA LEU A 31 -7.09 17.29 -7.19
C LEU A 31 -8.17 16.22 -6.97
N TYR A 32 -8.67 15.63 -8.04
CA TYR A 32 -9.66 14.54 -7.94
C TYR A 32 -9.08 13.31 -7.23
N SER A 33 -7.79 12.99 -7.48
CA SER A 33 -7.10 11.89 -6.81
C SER A 33 -6.94 12.17 -5.31
N LEU A 34 -6.43 13.35 -4.97
CA LEU A 34 -6.17 13.76 -3.58
C LEU A 34 -7.44 13.95 -2.74
N LYS A 35 -8.55 14.35 -3.37
CA LYS A 35 -9.86 14.41 -2.69
C LYS A 35 -10.32 13.04 -2.14
N ARG A 36 -9.84 11.95 -2.74
CA ARG A 36 -10.29 10.59 -2.40
C ARG A 36 -9.29 9.84 -1.53
N PHE A 37 -8.00 10.07 -1.72
CA PHE A 37 -6.94 9.33 -1.06
C PHE A 37 -5.73 10.23 -0.80
N GLU A 38 -5.19 10.15 0.39
CA GLU A 38 -3.86 10.69 0.69
C GLU A 38 -2.81 10.02 -0.19
N SER A 39 -1.89 10.77 -0.75
CA SER A 39 -0.90 10.27 -1.72
C SER A 39 0.45 10.92 -1.49
N SER A 40 1.52 10.16 -1.71
CA SER A 40 2.86 10.74 -1.82
C SER A 40 3.04 11.48 -3.15
N VAL A 41 4.03 12.37 -3.19
CA VAL A 41 4.44 13.10 -4.40
C VAL A 41 4.72 12.13 -5.54
N GLU A 42 5.53 11.09 -5.29
CA GLU A 42 5.89 10.09 -6.31
C GLU A 42 4.69 9.28 -6.80
N ASN A 43 3.79 8.89 -5.90
CA ASN A 43 2.59 8.14 -6.29
C ASN A 43 1.68 8.98 -7.20
N LEU A 44 1.50 10.28 -6.90
CA LEU A 44 0.73 11.19 -7.75
C LEU A 44 1.45 11.45 -9.07
N ARG A 45 2.80 11.61 -9.07
CA ARG A 45 3.61 11.71 -10.28
C ARG A 45 3.33 10.55 -11.24
N LEU A 46 3.41 9.33 -10.75
CA LEU A 46 3.14 8.12 -11.54
C LEU A 46 1.71 8.09 -12.11
N VAL A 47 0.72 8.52 -11.33
CA VAL A 47 -0.67 8.63 -11.79
C VAL A 47 -0.81 9.62 -12.95
N LEU A 48 -0.21 10.81 -12.83
CA LEU A 48 -0.27 11.85 -13.85
C LEU A 48 0.52 11.45 -15.10
N GLN A 49 1.73 10.92 -14.95
CA GLN A 49 2.56 10.42 -16.05
C GLN A 49 1.87 9.28 -16.82
N LYS A 50 1.16 8.39 -16.12
CA LYS A 50 0.36 7.34 -16.78
C LYS A 50 -0.70 7.96 -17.71
N ARG A 51 -1.33 9.08 -17.33
CA ARG A 51 -2.31 9.78 -18.18
C ARG A 51 -1.64 10.42 -19.40
N VAL A 52 -0.47 11.06 -19.20
CA VAL A 52 0.35 11.59 -20.30
C VAL A 52 0.74 10.48 -21.27
N ASN A 53 1.27 9.36 -20.75
CA ASN A 53 1.70 8.24 -21.57
C ASN A 53 0.55 7.61 -22.38
N GLN A 54 -0.62 7.49 -21.75
CA GLN A 54 -1.80 6.96 -22.43
C GLN A 54 -2.23 7.85 -23.58
N TYR A 55 -2.24 9.17 -23.39
CA TYR A 55 -2.59 10.13 -24.42
C TYR A 55 -1.56 10.16 -25.56
N ALA A 56 -0.28 10.15 -25.24
CA ALA A 56 0.81 10.16 -26.21
C ALA A 56 0.80 8.92 -27.13
N LYS A 57 0.36 7.75 -26.65
CA LYS A 57 0.19 6.56 -27.49
C LYS A 57 -0.84 6.72 -28.61
N GLU A 58 -1.88 7.51 -28.36
CA GLU A 58 -2.96 7.76 -29.33
C GLU A 58 -2.67 9.01 -30.18
N ASN A 59 -1.66 9.82 -29.80
CA ASN A 59 -1.31 11.09 -30.42
C ASN A 59 0.21 11.21 -30.61
N PRO A 60 0.82 10.64 -31.65
CA PRO A 60 2.28 10.60 -31.83
C PRO A 60 2.95 11.98 -31.90
N GLU A 61 2.23 13.00 -32.42
CA GLU A 61 2.71 14.40 -32.51
C GLU A 61 2.70 15.14 -31.17
N PHE A 62 2.19 14.51 -30.10
CA PHE A 62 2.09 15.14 -28.79
C PHE A 62 3.45 15.22 -28.10
N ASN A 63 3.86 16.42 -27.68
CA ASN A 63 5.09 16.63 -26.96
C ASN A 63 5.02 16.10 -25.51
N LYS A 64 5.42 14.84 -25.36
CA LYS A 64 5.42 14.12 -24.07
C LYS A 64 6.40 14.74 -23.06
N GLN A 65 7.55 15.25 -23.51
CA GLN A 65 8.56 15.87 -22.65
C GLN A 65 8.03 17.13 -21.98
N GLU A 66 7.38 17.97 -22.75
CA GLU A 66 6.72 19.18 -22.26
C GLU A 66 5.61 18.84 -21.26
N ALA A 67 4.83 17.80 -21.55
CA ALA A 67 3.77 17.34 -20.65
C ALA A 67 4.30 16.77 -19.32
N TYR A 68 5.49 16.19 -19.30
CA TYR A 68 6.15 15.81 -18.06
C TYR A 68 6.57 17.04 -17.24
N GLN A 69 7.01 18.12 -17.89
CA GLN A 69 7.27 19.37 -17.17
C GLN A 69 5.99 19.94 -16.55
N TRP A 70 4.85 19.84 -17.23
CA TRP A 70 3.55 20.22 -16.64
C TRP A 70 3.21 19.37 -15.41
N VAL A 71 3.54 18.07 -15.40
CA VAL A 71 3.35 17.20 -14.22
C VAL A 71 4.17 17.73 -13.05
N GLU A 72 5.48 18.00 -13.24
CA GLU A 72 6.34 18.51 -12.16
C GLU A 72 5.86 19.88 -11.64
N ASN A 73 5.40 20.76 -12.52
CA ASN A 73 4.83 22.05 -12.11
C ASN A 73 3.58 21.89 -11.23
N VAL A 74 2.70 20.92 -11.57
CA VAL A 74 1.50 20.60 -10.77
C VAL A 74 1.88 20.03 -9.40
N LEU A 75 2.87 19.13 -9.34
CA LEU A 75 3.35 18.55 -8.08
C LEU A 75 3.92 19.63 -7.18
N THR A 76 4.81 20.48 -7.69
CA THR A 76 5.41 21.61 -6.95
C THR A 76 4.34 22.59 -6.44
N GLU A 77 3.30 22.85 -7.24
CA GLU A 77 2.18 23.69 -6.78
C GLU A 77 1.42 23.02 -5.62
N PHE A 78 1.19 21.72 -5.72
CA PHE A 78 0.46 20.99 -4.69
C PHE A 78 1.24 20.83 -3.38
N GLU A 79 2.57 20.71 -3.45
CA GLU A 79 3.44 20.76 -2.27
C GLU A 79 3.37 22.14 -1.60
N LYS A 80 3.51 23.22 -2.37
CA LYS A 80 3.40 24.61 -1.86
C LYS A 80 2.05 24.92 -1.22
N LEU A 81 0.99 24.31 -1.69
CA LEU A 81 -0.37 24.45 -1.15
C LEU A 81 -0.69 23.42 -0.05
N HIS A 82 0.26 22.60 0.37
CA HIS A 82 0.10 21.50 1.34
C HIS A 82 -1.00 20.49 0.98
N TYR A 83 -1.31 20.34 -0.31
CA TYR A 83 -2.14 19.24 -0.81
C TYR A 83 -1.36 17.93 -0.86
N LEU A 84 -0.04 18.00 -1.11
CA LEU A 84 0.92 16.90 -0.98
C LEU A 84 1.86 17.19 0.18
N ASP A 85 2.08 16.17 1.01
CA ASP A 85 2.94 16.24 2.17
C ASP A 85 3.41 14.79 2.46
N ASP A 86 4.67 14.52 2.13
CA ASP A 86 5.22 13.16 2.26
C ASP A 86 5.46 12.78 3.73
N ASP A 87 5.65 13.75 4.65
CA ASP A 87 5.76 13.49 6.09
C ASP A 87 4.41 13.02 6.64
N ARG A 88 3.34 13.79 6.37
CA ARG A 88 1.98 13.44 6.76
C ARG A 88 1.55 12.11 6.15
N PHE A 89 1.84 11.88 4.86
CA PHE A 89 1.55 10.61 4.19
C PHE A 89 2.27 9.44 4.88
N THR A 90 3.57 9.62 5.21
CA THR A 90 4.38 8.60 5.86
C THR A 90 3.83 8.26 7.24
N GLU A 91 3.53 9.26 8.06
CA GLU A 91 2.95 9.06 9.38
C GLU A 91 1.63 8.27 9.33
N ILE A 92 0.69 8.69 8.48
CA ILE A 92 -0.61 8.00 8.31
C ILE A 92 -0.39 6.54 7.91
N LYS A 93 0.52 6.27 6.98
CA LYS A 93 0.77 4.91 6.50
C LYS A 93 1.50 4.05 7.52
N VAL A 94 2.51 4.60 8.22
CA VAL A 94 3.21 3.87 9.28
C VAL A 94 2.22 3.51 10.39
N ARG A 95 1.45 4.47 10.93
CA ARG A 95 0.42 4.20 11.95
C ARG A 95 -0.55 3.11 11.52
N HIS A 96 -1.03 3.17 10.27
CA HIS A 96 -1.92 2.14 9.72
C HIS A 96 -1.24 0.77 9.68
N TYR A 97 0.01 0.68 9.24
CA TYR A 97 0.72 -0.61 9.18
C TYR A 97 1.03 -1.16 10.57
N LEU A 98 1.37 -0.29 11.54
CA LEU A 98 1.58 -0.69 12.93
C LEU A 98 0.28 -1.20 13.58
N SER A 99 -0.85 -0.55 13.31
CA SER A 99 -2.15 -1.00 13.86
C SER A 99 -2.53 -2.41 13.40
N ILE A 100 -2.11 -2.81 12.20
CA ILE A 100 -2.34 -4.16 11.66
C ILE A 100 -1.15 -5.12 11.83
N GLY A 101 -0.19 -4.77 12.70
CA GLY A 101 0.95 -5.65 13.07
C GLY A 101 1.88 -5.96 11.89
N LYS A 102 2.27 -4.95 11.09
CA LYS A 102 3.26 -5.14 10.03
C LYS A 102 4.68 -4.89 10.54
N PRO A 103 5.66 -5.74 10.15
CA PRO A 103 7.07 -5.52 10.52
C PRO A 103 7.67 -4.33 9.77
N ALA A 104 8.72 -3.73 10.35
CA ALA A 104 9.43 -2.59 9.77
C ALA A 104 9.86 -2.84 8.32
N ARG A 105 10.42 -4.01 8.03
CA ARG A 105 10.82 -4.41 6.66
C ARG A 105 9.68 -4.33 5.64
N TYR A 106 8.46 -4.73 6.02
CA TYR A 106 7.28 -4.61 5.17
C TYR A 106 6.94 -3.13 4.94
N ILE A 107 6.93 -2.33 6.01
CA ILE A 107 6.61 -0.90 5.98
C ILE A 107 7.60 -0.16 5.07
N GLN A 108 8.90 -0.38 5.28
CA GLN A 108 9.97 0.21 4.47
C GLN A 108 9.81 -0.12 2.99
N ASN A 109 9.56 -1.39 2.64
CA ASN A 109 9.37 -1.79 1.25
C ASN A 109 8.15 -1.08 0.64
N LYS A 110 7.02 -1.04 1.36
CA LYS A 110 5.78 -0.42 0.86
C LYS A 110 5.89 1.09 0.69
N LEU A 111 6.57 1.78 1.57
CA LEU A 111 6.74 3.23 1.47
C LEU A 111 7.82 3.62 0.44
N ARG A 112 8.87 2.82 0.28
CA ARG A 112 9.84 3.02 -0.82
C ARG A 112 9.18 2.87 -2.20
N GLU A 113 8.24 1.93 -2.37
CA GLU A 113 7.42 1.82 -3.59
C GLU A 113 6.60 3.09 -3.85
N LYS A 114 6.43 3.94 -2.84
CA LYS A 114 5.72 5.24 -2.91
C LYS A 114 6.66 6.44 -2.97
N GLY A 115 7.96 6.20 -3.13
CA GLY A 115 8.98 7.23 -3.25
C GLY A 115 9.45 7.84 -1.93
N ILE A 116 9.04 7.30 -0.79
CA ILE A 116 9.48 7.79 0.52
C ILE A 116 10.91 7.32 0.80
N ALA A 117 11.75 8.24 1.27
CA ALA A 117 13.14 7.96 1.61
C ALA A 117 13.26 7.02 2.82
N ASN A 118 14.24 6.12 2.78
CA ASN A 118 14.41 5.14 3.86
C ASN A 118 14.73 5.80 5.22
N ALA A 119 15.50 6.89 5.21
CA ALA A 119 15.79 7.66 6.42
C ALA A 119 14.51 8.19 7.09
N GLN A 120 13.62 8.82 6.32
CA GLN A 120 12.34 9.34 6.78
C GLN A 120 11.43 8.23 7.36
N ILE A 121 11.44 7.03 6.75
CA ILE A 121 10.65 5.89 7.26
C ILE A 121 11.24 5.41 8.59
N THR A 122 12.56 5.34 8.70
CA THR A 122 13.24 4.90 9.93
C THR A 122 12.97 5.87 11.07
N GLU A 123 13.16 7.16 10.84
CA GLU A 123 12.86 8.22 11.82
C GLU A 123 11.38 8.13 12.31
N MET A 124 10.44 7.97 11.38
CA MET A 124 9.02 7.83 11.72
C MET A 124 8.72 6.56 12.54
N LEU A 125 9.44 5.46 12.30
CA LEU A 125 9.29 4.24 13.08
C LEU A 125 9.84 4.39 14.49
N GLU A 126 10.94 5.14 14.66
CA GLU A 126 11.53 5.49 15.95
C GLU A 126 10.59 6.42 16.74
N ASP A 127 10.07 7.47 16.12
CA ASP A 127 9.13 8.42 16.72
C ASP A 127 7.83 7.76 17.20
N LEU A 128 7.42 6.67 16.57
CA LEU A 128 6.22 5.92 16.90
C LEU A 128 6.49 4.67 17.78
N ASP A 129 7.66 4.61 18.43
CA ASP A 129 8.05 3.54 19.34
C ASP A 129 7.86 2.14 18.74
N TYR A 130 8.34 1.93 17.50
CA TYR A 130 8.21 0.64 16.85
C TYR A 130 8.81 -0.50 17.68
N ASN A 131 7.97 -1.45 18.07
CA ASN A 131 8.39 -2.66 18.80
C ASN A 131 8.13 -3.92 17.95
N PRO A 132 9.18 -4.60 17.44
CA PRO A 132 9.02 -5.77 16.58
C PRO A 132 8.29 -6.93 17.27
N ARG A 133 8.51 -7.14 18.57
CA ARG A 133 7.85 -8.19 19.35
C ARG A 133 6.35 -7.96 19.48
N GLU A 134 5.95 -6.73 19.78
CA GLU A 134 4.54 -6.34 19.84
C GLU A 134 3.84 -6.53 18.48
N MET A 135 4.48 -6.08 17.40
CA MET A 135 3.93 -6.24 16.05
C MET A 135 3.80 -7.70 15.64
N ALA A 136 4.76 -8.54 16.02
CA ALA A 136 4.69 -9.96 15.74
C ALA A 136 3.59 -10.65 16.55
N LEU A 137 3.37 -10.26 17.81
CA LEU A 137 2.24 -10.73 18.64
C LEU A 137 0.90 -10.29 18.05
N LYS A 138 0.74 -9.03 17.61
CA LYS A 138 -0.46 -8.55 16.92
C LYS A 138 -0.77 -9.38 15.67
N LEU A 139 0.26 -9.71 14.87
CA LEU A 139 0.07 -10.55 13.70
C LEU A 139 -0.27 -11.98 14.07
N ALA A 140 0.38 -12.55 15.09
CA ALA A 140 0.12 -13.91 15.58
C ALA A 140 -1.32 -14.04 16.12
N LYS A 141 -1.79 -13.06 16.92
CA LYS A 141 -3.17 -12.97 17.43
C LYS A 141 -4.17 -12.99 16.27
N ARG A 142 -4.03 -12.06 15.31
CA ARG A 142 -4.94 -11.98 14.16
C ARG A 142 -4.98 -13.27 13.34
N LYS A 143 -3.86 -14.00 13.25
CA LYS A 143 -3.79 -15.27 12.50
C LYS A 143 -4.11 -16.50 13.35
N LYS A 144 -4.31 -16.34 14.65
CA LYS A 144 -4.51 -17.40 15.61
C LYS A 144 -3.42 -18.47 15.55
N ILE A 145 -2.15 -18.04 15.56
CA ILE A 145 -0.95 -18.88 15.46
C ILE A 145 -0.05 -18.69 16.68
N GLY A 146 0.87 -19.65 16.89
CA GLY A 146 1.80 -19.63 18.02
C GLY A 146 1.07 -19.62 19.35
N PRO A 147 1.36 -18.65 20.27
CA PRO A 147 0.75 -18.59 21.61
C PRO A 147 -0.77 -18.39 21.60
N PHE A 148 -1.35 -18.02 20.49
CA PHE A 148 -2.80 -17.80 20.32
C PHE A 148 -3.55 -19.05 19.79
N ARG A 149 -2.89 -20.20 19.68
CA ARG A 149 -3.58 -21.49 19.47
C ARG A 149 -4.07 -22.03 20.81
N SER A 150 -5.35 -22.31 20.93
CA SER A 150 -5.95 -22.84 22.16
C SER A 150 -5.47 -24.27 22.53
N ASP A 151 -5.19 -25.08 21.51
CA ASP A 151 -4.74 -26.46 21.70
C ASP A 151 -3.22 -26.57 21.77
N GLU A 152 -2.70 -27.13 22.88
CA GLU A 152 -1.25 -27.27 23.11
C GLU A 152 -0.59 -28.26 22.12
N GLU A 153 -1.25 -29.35 21.79
CA GLU A 153 -0.71 -30.30 20.79
C GLU A 153 -0.63 -29.66 19.42
N ALA A 154 -1.66 -28.88 19.03
CA ALA A 154 -1.68 -28.13 17.79
C ALA A 154 -0.59 -27.04 17.78
N ARG A 155 -0.26 -26.40 18.92
CA ARG A 155 0.88 -25.47 19.03
C ARG A 155 2.19 -26.16 18.72
N LYS A 156 2.46 -27.31 19.36
CA LYS A 156 3.69 -28.10 19.15
C LYS A 156 3.80 -28.58 17.70
N LEU A 157 2.74 -29.15 17.16
CA LEU A 157 2.70 -29.71 15.81
C LEU A 157 2.91 -28.63 14.71
N ASN A 158 2.34 -27.45 14.91
CA ASN A 158 2.38 -26.37 13.92
C ASN A 158 3.51 -25.33 14.17
N ARG A 159 4.34 -25.50 15.20
CA ARG A 159 5.36 -24.53 15.59
C ARG A 159 6.22 -24.05 14.42
N GLN A 160 6.76 -24.95 13.61
CA GLN A 160 7.59 -24.61 12.46
C GLN A 160 6.81 -23.87 11.36
N LYS A 161 5.57 -24.25 11.12
CA LYS A 161 4.69 -23.60 10.14
C LYS A 161 4.32 -22.19 10.57
N ASP A 162 4.06 -21.98 11.85
CA ASP A 162 3.72 -20.69 12.43
C ASP A 162 4.93 -19.76 12.44
N MET A 163 6.13 -20.27 12.83
CA MET A 163 7.41 -19.55 12.68
C MET A 163 7.64 -19.09 11.24
N ALA A 164 7.54 -20.01 10.28
CA ALA A 164 7.72 -19.69 8.87
C ALA A 164 6.71 -18.64 8.37
N THR A 165 5.52 -18.58 8.96
CA THR A 165 4.52 -17.56 8.62
C THR A 165 4.94 -16.17 9.08
N LEU A 166 5.51 -16.01 10.27
CA LEU A 166 6.01 -14.74 10.78
C LEU A 166 7.30 -14.31 10.09
N ILE A 167 8.22 -15.24 9.83
CA ILE A 167 9.47 -14.97 9.10
C ILE A 167 9.16 -14.50 7.67
N ARG A 168 8.24 -15.15 6.96
CA ARG A 168 7.79 -14.72 5.62
C ARG A 168 7.07 -13.37 5.64
N ALA A 169 6.46 -12.98 6.75
CA ALA A 169 5.90 -11.65 6.91
C ALA A 169 6.99 -10.57 7.01
N GLY A 170 8.24 -10.95 7.41
CA GLY A 170 9.40 -10.07 7.48
C GLY A 170 9.88 -9.79 8.91
N PHE A 171 9.47 -10.60 9.89
CA PHE A 171 10.04 -10.55 11.25
C PHE A 171 11.34 -11.35 11.33
N ASP A 172 12.28 -10.88 12.16
CA ASP A 172 13.54 -11.55 12.40
C ASP A 172 13.35 -12.83 13.20
N TYR A 173 14.26 -13.79 12.97
CA TYR A 173 14.16 -15.13 13.57
C TYR A 173 14.14 -15.08 15.10
N ASP A 174 14.96 -14.24 15.71
CA ASP A 174 15.08 -14.13 17.18
C ASP A 174 13.74 -13.68 17.78
N VAL A 175 13.12 -12.64 17.22
CA VAL A 175 11.79 -12.16 17.63
C VAL A 175 10.75 -13.25 17.48
N VAL A 176 10.80 -13.99 16.37
CA VAL A 176 9.82 -15.07 16.11
C VAL A 176 10.05 -16.25 17.07
N SER A 177 11.30 -16.60 17.35
CA SER A 177 11.64 -17.67 18.30
C SER A 177 11.12 -17.35 19.70
N GLU A 178 11.41 -16.14 20.20
CA GLU A 178 10.88 -15.65 21.47
C GLU A 178 9.36 -15.79 21.58
N ILE A 179 8.63 -15.37 20.56
CA ILE A 179 7.16 -15.44 20.57
C ILE A 179 6.66 -16.88 20.60
N MET A 180 7.34 -17.80 19.94
CA MET A 180 6.95 -19.21 19.93
C MET A 180 7.27 -19.95 21.23
N GLU A 181 8.01 -19.33 22.15
CA GLU A 181 8.29 -19.84 23.50
C GLU A 181 7.31 -19.31 24.54
N ILE A 182 6.48 -18.32 24.18
CA ILE A 182 5.43 -17.83 25.07
C ILE A 182 4.35 -18.91 25.24
N ASP A 183 3.92 -19.13 26.48
CA ASP A 183 2.77 -19.95 26.80
C ASP A 183 1.48 -19.42 26.18
N PHE A 184 0.42 -20.22 26.27
CA PHE A 184 -0.88 -19.85 25.72
C PHE A 184 -1.36 -18.48 26.21
N ILE A 185 -1.72 -17.62 25.26
CA ILE A 185 -2.37 -16.33 25.52
C ILE A 185 -3.85 -16.47 25.11
N ALA A 186 -4.75 -16.37 26.07
CA ALA A 186 -6.18 -16.31 25.78
C ALA A 186 -6.50 -15.08 24.91
N ASP A 187 -7.36 -15.27 23.94
CA ASP A 187 -7.86 -14.17 23.10
C ASP A 187 -8.97 -13.47 23.89
N ASP A 188 -8.63 -12.44 24.66
CA ASP A 188 -9.64 -11.59 25.30
C ASP A 188 -10.46 -10.92 24.21
N LYS A 189 -11.75 -11.29 24.14
CA LYS A 189 -12.68 -10.82 23.10
C LYS A 189 -13.15 -9.38 23.29
N ASP A 190 -12.55 -8.63 24.23
CA ASP A 190 -13.09 -7.37 24.74
C ASP A 190 -12.30 -6.10 24.34
N ASP A 191 -11.60 -6.08 23.19
CA ASP A 191 -10.99 -4.86 22.68
C ASP A 191 -11.58 -4.38 21.33
N ASP A 192 -12.90 -4.57 21.12
CA ASP A 192 -13.67 -3.92 20.06
C ASP A 192 -14.64 -2.90 20.68
N LEU A 193 -14.12 -1.73 21.05
CA LEU A 193 -14.89 -0.50 21.26
C LEU A 193 -14.25 0.68 20.56
#